data_93bd876aa483f615c9cf140d5734e2d0
#
_entry.id   93bd876aa483f615c9cf140d5734e2d0
#
_cell.length_a   1.000
_cell.length_b   1.000
_cell.length_c   1.000
_cell.angle_alpha   90.00
_cell.angle_beta   90.00
_cell.angle_gamma   90.00
#
_symmetry.space_group_name_H-M   'P 1'
#
loop_
_entity.id
_entity.type
_entity.pdbx_description
1 polymer ?
#
loop_
_entity_poly.entity_id
_entity_poly.type
_entity_poly.pdbx_seq_one_letter_code
_entity_poly.pdbx_strand_id
1 'polypeptide(L)'
;MEYLNTAQELLDFIMRCKSPFHVVKEAGDLLNENGYTKLEETKEWSLVPGGKYYVTRNESSVIAFQIPESAFSSYQIIASHSDCPTFKVKGEDPFVTDGHYTRLNVEGYGGMIRSPWFDRPLSLAGRMVVRDGNSVKSVLVDAGRDLVTIPNLPIHLNRDINNGIKYSVQTDMLPILGDETAKDHFYELFLPDTAKEDILSMELYLYNRVEGSIWGASKEFLSSGRLDDLQSAFGSLKGFLAAKATGQVNVCAIFDNEEVGSLTKQGADSSFLTETLQHINAACGKDTIAYHRDLAGSFMVSADNAHAFHPAHAEKYDPKSRVYMNGGVVIKPVSYTHLTLPTIRLV
;
A
#
# COMPACT_ATOMS: atom_id res chain seq x y z
N MET A 1 -12.41 -0.59 25.50
CA MET A 1 -11.54 0.60 25.35
C MET A 1 -10.29 0.28 24.50
N GLU A 2 -9.65 -0.87 24.67
CA GLU A 2 -8.43 -1.24 23.92
C GLU A 2 -8.65 -1.31 22.39
N TYR A 3 -9.76 -1.90 21.93
CA TYR A 3 -10.08 -1.98 20.48
C TYR A 3 -10.32 -0.61 19.84
N LEU A 4 -10.85 0.38 20.59
CA LEU A 4 -11.01 1.74 20.05
C LEU A 4 -9.67 2.45 19.89
N ASN A 5 -8.72 2.20 20.78
CA ASN A 5 -7.35 2.72 20.64
C ASN A 5 -6.69 2.11 19.40
N THR A 6 -6.79 0.79 19.20
CA THR A 6 -6.24 0.13 18.01
C THR A 6 -6.91 0.63 16.73
N ALA A 7 -8.24 0.88 16.75
CA ALA A 7 -8.95 1.47 15.63
C ALA A 7 -8.44 2.90 15.31
N GLN A 8 -8.18 3.71 16.33
CA GLN A 8 -7.59 5.04 16.13
C GLN A 8 -6.16 4.96 15.59
N GLU A 9 -5.33 4.08 16.13
CA GLU A 9 -3.97 3.83 15.62
C GLU A 9 -3.98 3.43 14.13
N LEU A 10 -4.95 2.60 13.72
CA LEU A 10 -5.14 2.25 12.30
C LEU A 10 -5.50 3.49 11.46
N LEU A 11 -6.45 4.31 11.91
CA LEU A 11 -6.82 5.53 11.20
C LEU A 11 -5.65 6.49 11.08
N ASP A 12 -4.86 6.66 12.14
CA ASP A 12 -3.66 7.49 12.15
C ASP A 12 -2.59 6.94 11.19
N PHE A 13 -2.39 5.62 11.17
CA PHE A 13 -1.49 4.96 10.21
C PHE A 13 -1.93 5.22 8.76
N ILE A 14 -3.22 5.03 8.44
CA ILE A 14 -3.77 5.29 7.11
C ILE A 14 -3.55 6.75 6.69
N MET A 15 -3.69 7.70 7.61
CA MET A 15 -3.48 9.13 7.31
C MET A 15 -2.01 9.47 7.02
N ARG A 16 -1.06 8.71 7.56
CA ARG A 16 0.37 8.83 7.22
C ARG A 16 0.74 8.09 5.94
N CYS A 17 0.05 7.01 5.61
CA CYS A 17 0.29 6.13 4.47
C CYS A 17 -0.48 6.57 3.22
N LYS A 18 -0.03 7.62 2.52
CA LYS A 18 -0.76 8.26 1.41
C LYS A 18 -0.42 7.68 0.04
N SER A 19 0.67 6.94 -0.07
CA SER A 19 1.13 6.20 -1.25
C SER A 19 1.95 4.99 -0.81
N PRO A 20 2.26 4.01 -1.68
CA PRO A 20 3.11 2.87 -1.32
C PRO A 20 4.45 3.27 -0.71
N PHE A 21 5.04 4.38 -1.18
CA PHE A 21 6.30 4.92 -0.65
C PHE A 21 6.16 5.42 0.79
N HIS A 22 5.03 6.03 1.11
CA HIS A 22 4.72 6.47 2.48
C HIS A 22 4.47 5.28 3.41
N VAL A 23 3.87 4.19 2.91
CA VAL A 23 3.69 2.94 3.69
C VAL A 23 5.04 2.37 4.12
N VAL A 24 5.98 2.27 3.16
CA VAL A 24 7.33 1.73 3.46
C VAL A 24 8.12 2.65 4.37
N LYS A 25 7.98 3.98 4.22
CA LYS A 25 8.58 4.96 5.14
C LYS A 25 8.05 4.78 6.55
N GLU A 26 6.73 4.73 6.73
CA GLU A 26 6.08 4.55 8.04
C GLU A 26 6.42 3.19 8.67
N ALA A 27 6.39 2.12 7.88
CA ALA A 27 6.80 0.79 8.34
C ALA A 27 8.27 0.78 8.77
N GLY A 28 9.15 1.44 8.00
CA GLY A 28 10.57 1.58 8.33
C GLY A 28 10.80 2.36 9.64
N ASP A 29 10.05 3.43 9.87
CA ASP A 29 10.14 4.21 11.11
C ASP A 29 9.71 3.36 12.31
N LEU A 30 8.56 2.67 12.21
CA LEU A 30 8.08 1.77 13.27
C LEU A 30 9.06 0.61 13.53
N LEU A 31 9.67 0.06 12.49
CA LEU A 31 10.70 -0.98 12.62
C LEU A 31 11.95 -0.44 13.34
N ASN A 32 12.44 0.74 12.95
CA ASN A 32 13.60 1.38 13.60
C ASN A 32 13.32 1.66 15.08
N GLU A 33 12.15 2.19 15.43
CA GLU A 33 11.72 2.42 16.82
C GLU A 33 11.66 1.13 17.65
N ASN A 34 11.43 -0.02 17.00
CA ASN A 34 11.41 -1.34 17.63
C ASN A 34 12.74 -2.11 17.54
N GLY A 35 13.83 -1.40 17.18
CA GLY A 35 15.19 -1.92 17.20
C GLY A 35 15.57 -2.81 16.02
N TYR A 36 14.88 -2.66 14.86
CA TYR A 36 15.26 -3.33 13.63
C TYR A 36 16.36 -2.56 12.90
N THR A 37 17.26 -3.27 12.28
CA THR A 37 18.34 -2.72 11.45
C THR A 37 17.98 -2.84 9.97
N LYS A 38 18.04 -1.74 9.23
CA LYS A 38 17.87 -1.75 7.78
C LYS A 38 19.08 -2.40 7.11
N LEU A 39 18.83 -3.35 6.21
CA LEU A 39 19.83 -3.98 5.37
C LEU A 39 19.70 -3.48 3.93
N GLU A 40 20.79 -3.61 3.16
CA GLU A 40 20.84 -3.32 1.74
C GLU A 40 20.94 -4.62 0.95
N GLU A 41 20.10 -4.80 -0.08
CA GLU A 41 20.10 -6.03 -0.91
C GLU A 41 21.43 -6.26 -1.64
N THR A 42 22.18 -5.21 -1.91
CA THR A 42 23.45 -5.26 -2.64
C THR A 42 24.67 -5.57 -1.77
N LYS A 43 24.48 -5.71 -0.45
CA LYS A 43 25.56 -5.96 0.51
C LYS A 43 25.45 -7.35 1.14
N GLU A 44 26.59 -7.86 1.62
CA GLU A 44 26.58 -9.04 2.50
C GLU A 44 25.86 -8.74 3.80
N TRP A 45 25.06 -9.69 4.27
CA TRP A 45 24.34 -9.55 5.53
C TRP A 45 25.06 -10.29 6.66
N SER A 46 25.30 -9.58 7.77
CA SER A 46 25.79 -10.16 9.02
C SER A 46 24.63 -10.27 9.98
N LEU A 47 24.06 -11.46 10.12
CA LEU A 47 22.90 -11.72 10.97
C LEU A 47 23.36 -12.41 12.27
N VAL A 48 22.79 -11.99 13.40
CA VAL A 48 23.08 -12.57 14.70
C VAL A 48 21.83 -13.24 15.29
N PRO A 49 21.96 -14.27 16.14
CA PRO A 49 20.86 -14.81 16.92
C PRO A 49 20.12 -13.70 17.69
N GLY A 50 18.79 -13.74 17.70
CA GLY A 50 17.95 -12.69 18.30
C GLY A 50 17.87 -11.40 17.51
N GLY A 51 18.59 -11.29 16.38
CA GLY A 51 18.66 -10.08 15.58
C GLY A 51 17.34 -9.76 14.84
N LYS A 52 17.11 -8.47 14.62
CA LYS A 52 15.92 -7.91 13.98
C LYS A 52 16.35 -7.05 12.80
N TYR A 53 15.82 -7.35 11.62
CA TYR A 53 16.26 -6.71 10.38
C TYR A 53 15.11 -6.42 9.45
N TYR A 54 15.32 -5.52 8.50
CA TYR A 54 14.42 -5.32 7.37
C TYR A 54 15.17 -4.86 6.12
N VAL A 55 14.57 -5.11 4.97
CA VAL A 55 15.05 -4.72 3.64
C VAL A 55 13.90 -4.10 2.86
N THR A 56 14.21 -3.16 1.97
CA THR A 56 13.21 -2.50 1.13
C THR A 56 13.58 -2.65 -0.33
N ARG A 57 12.58 -2.83 -1.20
CA ARG A 57 12.77 -2.84 -2.66
C ARG A 57 11.93 -1.73 -3.30
N ASN A 58 12.55 -0.94 -4.17
CA ASN A 58 11.92 0.19 -4.86
C ASN A 58 11.33 1.27 -3.93
N GLU A 59 11.67 1.25 -2.62
CA GLU A 59 11.08 2.13 -1.59
C GLU A 59 9.55 1.99 -1.46
N SER A 60 8.95 0.97 -2.07
CA SER A 60 7.51 0.73 -2.06
C SER A 60 7.12 -0.66 -1.53
N SER A 61 8.10 -1.54 -1.32
CA SER A 61 7.93 -2.84 -0.64
C SER A 61 8.95 -3.01 0.46
N VAL A 62 8.56 -3.71 1.53
CA VAL A 62 9.41 -3.99 2.68
C VAL A 62 9.24 -5.43 3.16
N ILE A 63 10.36 -6.06 3.53
CA ILE A 63 10.38 -7.36 4.21
C ILE A 63 11.16 -7.19 5.51
N ALA A 64 10.50 -7.39 6.65
CA ALA A 64 11.09 -7.39 7.97
C ALA A 64 11.18 -8.82 8.51
N PHE A 65 12.22 -9.13 9.29
CA PHE A 65 12.38 -10.46 9.86
C PHE A 65 13.09 -10.46 11.21
N GLN A 66 12.80 -11.49 12.00
CA GLN A 66 13.39 -11.74 13.32
C GLN A 66 14.09 -13.09 13.29
N ILE A 67 15.38 -13.11 13.59
CA ILE A 67 16.15 -14.34 13.75
C ILE A 67 15.95 -14.85 15.19
N PRO A 68 15.61 -16.13 15.42
CA PRO A 68 15.50 -16.66 16.78
C PRO A 68 16.86 -16.76 17.45
N GLU A 69 16.88 -16.82 18.79
CA GLU A 69 18.10 -17.06 19.58
C GLU A 69 18.69 -18.46 19.33
N SER A 70 17.85 -19.43 18.99
CA SER A 70 18.25 -20.80 18.67
C SER A 70 18.31 -21.05 17.16
N ALA A 71 18.85 -22.20 16.75
CA ALA A 71 18.78 -22.63 15.36
C ALA A 71 17.30 -22.72 14.90
N PHE A 72 17.05 -22.36 13.66
CA PHE A 72 15.72 -22.44 13.05
C PHE A 72 15.65 -23.50 11.95
N SER A 73 14.43 -23.97 11.67
CA SER A 73 14.15 -24.96 10.64
C SER A 73 12.93 -24.62 9.77
N SER A 74 12.42 -23.40 9.87
CA SER A 74 11.29 -22.93 9.07
C SER A 74 11.15 -21.41 9.15
N TYR A 75 10.26 -20.86 8.31
CA TYR A 75 9.82 -19.47 8.31
C TYR A 75 8.34 -19.40 8.66
N GLN A 76 7.95 -18.39 9.45
CA GLN A 76 6.57 -18.01 9.67
C GLN A 76 6.36 -16.64 9.01
N ILE A 77 5.58 -16.62 7.94
CA ILE A 77 5.47 -15.46 7.06
C ILE A 77 4.07 -14.88 7.14
N ILE A 78 3.96 -13.59 7.31
CA ILE A 78 2.73 -12.83 7.07
C ILE A 78 2.98 -11.83 5.95
N ALA A 79 2.08 -11.79 4.96
CA ALA A 79 2.18 -10.92 3.80
C ALA A 79 0.90 -10.09 3.63
N SER A 80 1.06 -8.86 3.16
CA SER A 80 0.03 -7.90 2.80
C SER A 80 0.55 -6.98 1.70
N HIS A 81 -0.24 -5.96 1.28
CA HIS A 81 0.26 -5.03 0.27
C HIS A 81 0.18 -3.55 0.68
N SER A 82 0.99 -2.71 0.03
CA SER A 82 1.18 -1.29 0.35
C SER A 82 0.38 -0.36 -0.55
N ASP A 83 0.03 -0.80 -1.73
CA ASP A 83 -0.72 -0.04 -2.71
C ASP A 83 -2.24 -0.11 -2.43
N CYS A 84 -2.97 0.81 -3.03
CA CYS A 84 -4.42 0.92 -2.88
C CYS A 84 -5.00 1.39 -4.21
N PRO A 85 -6.26 1.06 -4.55
CA PRO A 85 -6.91 1.59 -5.75
C PRO A 85 -6.98 3.12 -5.72
N THR A 86 -6.51 3.75 -6.79
CA THR A 86 -6.46 5.22 -6.89
C THR A 86 -6.34 5.68 -8.34
N PHE A 87 -6.12 6.99 -8.53
CA PHE A 87 -5.65 7.57 -9.78
C PHE A 87 -4.17 7.91 -9.67
N LYS A 88 -3.38 7.43 -10.63
CA LYS A 88 -1.97 7.77 -10.77
C LYS A 88 -1.81 8.89 -11.78
N VAL A 89 -1.03 9.92 -11.44
CA VAL A 89 -0.67 10.97 -12.38
C VAL A 89 0.29 10.38 -13.41
N LYS A 90 -0.01 10.57 -14.70
CA LYS A 90 0.92 10.23 -15.77
C LYS A 90 2.12 11.18 -15.70
N GLY A 91 3.30 10.69 -16.13
CA GLY A 91 4.56 11.43 -16.03
C GLY A 91 4.66 12.64 -16.97
N GLU A 92 3.57 13.35 -17.19
CA GLU A 92 3.44 14.51 -18.07
C GLU A 92 3.15 15.77 -17.26
N ASP A 93 3.54 16.92 -17.80
CA ASP A 93 3.18 18.21 -17.22
C ASP A 93 1.66 18.40 -17.17
N PRO A 94 1.15 19.15 -16.19
CA PRO A 94 -0.24 19.61 -16.21
C PRO A 94 -0.56 20.39 -17.49
N PHE A 95 -1.79 20.29 -17.97
CA PHE A 95 -2.22 20.93 -19.21
C PHE A 95 -3.40 21.88 -18.98
N VAL A 96 -3.47 22.92 -19.81
CA VAL A 96 -4.56 23.89 -19.75
C VAL A 96 -5.72 23.45 -20.68
N THR A 97 -6.94 23.48 -20.14
CA THR A 97 -8.18 23.24 -20.89
C THR A 97 -8.91 24.55 -21.10
N ASP A 98 -9.30 24.81 -22.35
CA ASP A 98 -10.08 26.00 -22.78
C ASP A 98 -9.50 27.37 -22.35
N GLY A 99 -8.18 27.43 -22.09
CA GLY A 99 -7.49 28.63 -21.66
C GLY A 99 -7.79 29.08 -20.22
N HIS A 100 -8.48 28.25 -19.40
CA HIS A 100 -8.96 28.67 -18.07
C HIS A 100 -8.60 27.72 -16.94
N TYR A 101 -8.46 26.41 -17.22
CA TYR A 101 -8.29 25.42 -16.16
C TYR A 101 -7.05 24.59 -16.40
N THR A 102 -6.19 24.51 -15.41
CA THR A 102 -5.11 23.53 -15.40
C THR A 102 -5.63 22.20 -14.84
N ARG A 103 -5.38 21.13 -15.59
CA ARG A 103 -5.79 19.76 -15.25
C ARG A 103 -4.58 18.82 -15.22
N LEU A 104 -4.73 17.72 -14.49
CA LEU A 104 -3.77 16.62 -14.48
C LEU A 104 -4.24 15.49 -15.36
N ASN A 105 -3.31 14.91 -16.15
CA ASN A 105 -3.56 13.67 -16.87
C ASN A 105 -3.34 12.49 -15.91
N VAL A 106 -4.39 11.70 -15.68
CA VAL A 106 -4.36 10.57 -14.76
C VAL A 106 -4.79 9.28 -15.42
N GLU A 107 -4.35 8.17 -14.87
CA GLU A 107 -4.85 6.83 -15.20
C GLU A 107 -5.43 6.16 -13.94
N GLY A 108 -6.36 5.22 -14.14
CA GLY A 108 -6.83 4.38 -13.05
C GLY A 108 -5.77 3.39 -12.64
N TYR A 109 -5.49 3.32 -11.35
CA TYR A 109 -4.58 2.35 -10.74
C TYR A 109 -5.41 1.39 -9.89
N GLY A 110 -5.43 0.11 -10.26
CA GLY A 110 -6.28 -0.90 -9.62
C GLY A 110 -7.77 -0.79 -9.94
N GLY A 111 -8.57 -1.62 -9.31
CA GLY A 111 -10.02 -1.67 -9.45
C GLY A 111 -10.74 -0.79 -8.44
N MET A 112 -11.50 0.23 -8.90
CA MET A 112 -12.19 1.12 -7.98
C MET A 112 -13.58 1.53 -8.46
N ILE A 113 -14.47 1.86 -7.53
CA ILE A 113 -15.71 2.59 -7.80
C ILE A 113 -15.35 4.06 -8.03
N ARG A 114 -15.68 4.60 -9.22
CA ARG A 114 -15.27 5.97 -9.61
C ARG A 114 -16.14 7.07 -9.01
N SER A 115 -17.44 6.82 -8.81
CA SER A 115 -18.38 7.82 -8.31
C SER A 115 -18.00 8.49 -6.98
N PRO A 116 -17.37 7.81 -5.99
CA PRO A 116 -16.97 8.46 -4.75
C PRO A 116 -15.80 9.45 -4.87
N TRP A 117 -15.14 9.53 -6.02
CA TRP A 117 -14.02 10.45 -6.23
C TRP A 117 -14.44 11.86 -6.64
N PHE A 118 -15.69 12.03 -7.07
CA PHE A 118 -16.22 13.34 -7.43
C PHE A 118 -16.45 14.24 -6.21
N ASP A 119 -16.28 15.56 -6.41
CA ASP A 119 -16.63 16.64 -5.49
C ASP A 119 -16.01 16.50 -4.09
N ARG A 120 -14.82 15.88 -4.03
CA ARG A 120 -14.09 15.66 -2.78
C ARG A 120 -12.81 16.49 -2.71
N PRO A 121 -12.36 16.84 -1.50
CA PRO A 121 -11.02 17.38 -1.31
C PRO A 121 -9.99 16.25 -1.55
N LEU A 122 -9.25 16.37 -2.63
CA LEU A 122 -8.19 15.44 -3.00
C LEU A 122 -6.83 16.12 -2.93
N SER A 123 -5.80 15.31 -2.75
CA SER A 123 -4.41 15.75 -2.79
C SER A 123 -3.54 14.75 -3.56
N LEU A 124 -2.26 15.07 -3.65
CA LEU A 124 -1.25 14.27 -4.35
C LEU A 124 -0.11 13.92 -3.38
N ALA A 125 0.29 12.67 -3.40
CA ALA A 125 1.45 12.18 -2.66
C ALA A 125 2.15 11.07 -3.46
N GLY A 126 3.46 10.91 -3.21
CA GLY A 126 4.25 9.90 -3.91
C GLY A 126 5.72 10.16 -3.74
N ARG A 127 6.47 10.00 -4.82
CA ARG A 127 7.89 10.37 -4.87
C ARG A 127 8.24 11.12 -6.15
N MET A 128 9.32 11.89 -6.08
CA MET A 128 10.00 12.47 -7.23
C MET A 128 11.46 12.03 -7.22
N VAL A 129 12.00 11.75 -8.40
CA VAL A 129 13.43 11.47 -8.57
C VAL A 129 14.10 12.74 -9.07
N VAL A 130 15.09 13.20 -8.34
CA VAL A 130 15.80 14.44 -8.63
C VAL A 130 17.29 14.18 -8.88
N ARG A 131 17.92 15.05 -9.64
CA ARG A 131 19.37 15.08 -9.81
C ARG A 131 20.05 15.48 -8.49
N ASP A 132 21.11 14.77 -8.13
CA ASP A 132 21.93 15.04 -6.95
C ASP A 132 23.41 14.96 -7.35
N GLY A 133 23.93 16.07 -7.89
CA GLY A 133 25.24 16.11 -8.50
C GLY A 133 25.34 15.15 -9.70
N ASN A 134 26.22 14.15 -9.60
CA ASN A 134 26.38 13.09 -10.61
C ASN A 134 25.53 11.85 -10.33
N SER A 135 24.67 11.89 -9.32
CA SER A 135 23.76 10.80 -8.92
C SER A 135 22.31 11.22 -9.05
N VAL A 136 21.41 10.33 -8.64
CA VAL A 136 19.99 10.60 -8.53
C VAL A 136 19.52 10.30 -7.10
N LYS A 137 18.53 11.05 -6.64
CA LYS A 137 17.91 10.87 -5.32
C LYS A 137 16.41 10.78 -5.44
N SER A 138 15.83 9.82 -4.74
CA SER A 138 14.38 9.74 -4.54
C SER A 138 13.98 10.65 -3.38
N VAL A 139 12.95 11.46 -3.57
CA VAL A 139 12.39 12.36 -2.57
C VAL A 139 10.92 12.03 -2.39
N LEU A 140 10.54 11.67 -1.17
CA LEU A 140 9.14 11.45 -0.80
C LEU A 140 8.42 12.80 -0.77
N VAL A 141 7.27 12.89 -1.42
CA VAL A 141 6.53 14.15 -1.56
C VAL A 141 5.05 13.98 -1.22
N ASP A 142 4.47 15.02 -0.61
CA ASP A 142 3.06 15.13 -0.28
C ASP A 142 2.69 16.62 -0.28
N ALA A 143 1.67 17.00 -1.04
CA ALA A 143 1.18 18.37 -1.03
C ALA A 143 0.54 18.78 0.31
N GLY A 144 0.08 17.83 1.11
CA GLY A 144 -0.37 18.02 2.49
C GLY A 144 -1.61 18.90 2.68
N ARG A 145 -2.25 19.32 1.60
CA ARG A 145 -3.43 20.21 1.59
C ARG A 145 -4.45 19.75 0.57
N ASP A 146 -5.65 20.30 0.62
CA ASP A 146 -6.63 20.17 -0.46
C ASP A 146 -6.07 20.85 -1.70
N LEU A 147 -5.78 20.06 -2.72
CA LEU A 147 -5.02 20.53 -3.88
C LEU A 147 -5.83 20.42 -5.17
N VAL A 148 -6.53 19.31 -5.37
CA VAL A 148 -7.24 19.02 -6.60
C VAL A 148 -8.67 18.55 -6.30
N THR A 149 -9.54 18.71 -7.29
CA THR A 149 -10.90 18.14 -7.26
C THR A 149 -11.25 17.57 -8.63
N ILE A 150 -12.08 16.53 -8.64
CA ILE A 150 -12.73 16.00 -9.84
C ILE A 150 -14.18 16.49 -9.81
N PRO A 151 -14.55 17.50 -10.57
CA PRO A 151 -15.90 18.06 -10.52
C PRO A 151 -16.91 17.15 -11.20
N ASN A 152 -18.06 16.96 -10.58
CA ASN A 152 -19.17 16.28 -11.20
C ASN A 152 -19.91 17.21 -12.18
N LEU A 153 -20.53 16.62 -13.20
CA LEU A 153 -21.40 17.37 -14.06
C LEU A 153 -22.73 17.63 -13.33
N PRO A 154 -23.25 18.90 -13.32
CA PRO A 154 -24.48 19.20 -12.61
C PRO A 154 -25.67 18.45 -13.19
N ILE A 155 -26.64 18.11 -12.35
CA ILE A 155 -27.83 17.34 -12.70
C ILE A 155 -28.59 17.91 -13.91
N HIS A 156 -28.57 19.23 -14.09
CA HIS A 156 -29.24 19.91 -15.21
C HIS A 156 -28.66 19.56 -16.58
N LEU A 157 -27.36 19.20 -16.62
CA LEU A 157 -26.65 18.79 -17.84
C LEU A 157 -26.50 17.26 -17.94
N ASN A 158 -26.87 16.52 -16.88
CA ASN A 158 -26.76 15.07 -16.81
C ASN A 158 -27.91 14.44 -16.02
N ARG A 159 -29.13 14.53 -16.60
CA ARG A 159 -30.37 14.11 -15.90
C ARG A 159 -30.45 12.62 -15.64
N ASP A 160 -29.72 11.82 -16.40
CA ASP A 160 -29.72 10.36 -16.30
C ASP A 160 -28.66 9.81 -15.32
N ILE A 161 -27.93 10.66 -14.62
CA ILE A 161 -26.82 10.26 -13.73
C ILE A 161 -27.25 9.21 -12.70
N ASN A 162 -28.50 9.29 -12.20
CA ASN A 162 -29.02 8.36 -11.21
C ASN A 162 -29.53 7.03 -11.81
N ASN A 163 -29.57 6.91 -13.15
CA ASN A 163 -29.97 5.71 -13.86
C ASN A 163 -28.80 4.77 -14.22
N GLY A 164 -27.58 5.13 -13.77
CA GLY A 164 -26.34 4.40 -14.03
C GLY A 164 -25.52 5.01 -15.16
N ILE A 165 -24.31 5.46 -14.83
CA ILE A 165 -23.36 6.06 -15.78
C ILE A 165 -22.06 5.29 -15.80
N LYS A 166 -21.50 5.13 -16.99
CA LYS A 166 -20.15 4.62 -17.18
C LYS A 166 -19.19 5.79 -17.32
N TYR A 167 -18.45 6.09 -16.27
CA TYR A 167 -17.43 7.14 -16.29
C TYR A 167 -16.20 6.72 -17.09
N SER A 168 -15.70 7.64 -17.94
CA SER A 168 -14.43 7.52 -18.64
C SER A 168 -13.31 8.17 -17.81
N VAL A 169 -12.19 7.47 -17.62
CA VAL A 169 -11.04 8.07 -16.91
C VAL A 169 -10.49 9.26 -17.69
N GLN A 170 -10.44 9.17 -19.02
CA GLN A 170 -9.79 10.20 -19.84
C GLN A 170 -10.62 11.48 -20.01
N THR A 171 -11.91 11.45 -19.72
CA THR A 171 -12.78 12.62 -19.84
C THR A 171 -13.33 13.09 -18.51
N ASP A 172 -13.89 12.16 -17.73
CA ASP A 172 -14.67 12.51 -16.54
C ASP A 172 -13.81 12.61 -15.27
N MET A 173 -12.68 11.87 -15.21
CA MET A 173 -11.91 11.72 -13.97
C MET A 173 -10.62 12.55 -13.92
N LEU A 174 -10.39 13.46 -14.88
CA LEU A 174 -9.20 14.30 -14.89
C LEU A 174 -9.36 15.45 -13.88
N PRO A 175 -8.58 15.50 -12.79
CA PRO A 175 -8.76 16.49 -11.74
C PRO A 175 -8.34 17.90 -12.20
N ILE A 176 -9.03 18.92 -11.67
CA ILE A 176 -8.65 20.33 -11.79
C ILE A 176 -7.64 20.63 -10.70
N LEU A 177 -6.50 21.22 -11.10
CA LEU A 177 -5.43 21.70 -10.21
C LEU A 177 -5.58 23.20 -9.86
N GLY A 178 -6.09 23.99 -10.80
CA GLY A 178 -6.25 25.42 -10.61
C GLY A 178 -6.64 26.16 -11.91
N ASP A 179 -6.41 27.45 -11.95
CA ASP A 179 -6.54 28.27 -13.16
C ASP A 179 -5.41 27.98 -14.18
N GLU A 180 -5.35 28.75 -15.24
CA GLU A 180 -4.37 28.58 -16.33
C GLU A 180 -2.91 28.76 -15.91
N THR A 181 -2.65 29.42 -14.78
CA THR A 181 -1.30 29.68 -14.27
C THR A 181 -0.77 28.54 -13.39
N ALA A 182 -1.63 27.67 -12.88
CA ALA A 182 -1.27 26.61 -11.95
C ALA A 182 -0.26 25.59 -12.53
N LYS A 183 -0.24 25.40 -13.86
CA LYS A 183 0.73 24.54 -14.53
C LYS A 183 2.19 24.98 -14.33
N ASP A 184 2.42 26.28 -14.24
CA ASP A 184 3.77 26.86 -14.17
C ASP A 184 4.40 26.69 -12.78
N HIS A 185 3.57 26.38 -11.77
CA HIS A 185 3.97 26.21 -10.37
C HIS A 185 3.81 24.76 -9.85
N PHE A 186 3.48 23.81 -10.70
CA PHE A 186 3.16 22.44 -10.28
C PHE A 186 4.27 21.77 -9.46
N TYR A 187 5.51 21.85 -9.94
CA TYR A 187 6.65 21.21 -9.27
C TYR A 187 7.04 21.92 -7.96
N GLU A 188 6.87 23.24 -7.90
CA GLU A 188 7.14 24.05 -6.71
C GLU A 188 6.20 23.67 -5.53
N LEU A 189 5.02 23.09 -5.81
CA LEU A 189 4.11 22.59 -4.79
C LEU A 189 4.74 21.48 -3.92
N PHE A 190 5.73 20.77 -4.46
CA PHE A 190 6.37 19.63 -3.83
C PHE A 190 7.84 19.90 -3.50
N LEU A 191 8.54 20.58 -4.39
CA LEU A 191 9.99 20.81 -4.34
C LEU A 191 10.32 22.28 -4.68
N PRO A 192 9.99 23.23 -3.78
CA PRO A 192 10.10 24.67 -4.07
C PRO A 192 11.55 25.13 -4.35
N ASP A 193 12.54 24.41 -3.82
CA ASP A 193 13.96 24.75 -3.95
C ASP A 193 14.67 23.95 -5.07
N THR A 194 13.93 23.19 -5.88
CA THR A 194 14.49 22.33 -6.93
C THR A 194 14.09 22.85 -8.31
N ALA A 195 15.06 23.09 -9.17
CA ALA A 195 14.80 23.48 -10.55
C ALA A 195 14.05 22.35 -11.30
N LYS A 196 13.10 22.71 -12.16
CA LYS A 196 12.30 21.74 -12.92
C LYS A 196 13.19 20.77 -13.72
N GLU A 197 14.27 21.26 -14.28
CA GLU A 197 15.24 20.51 -15.11
C GLU A 197 15.96 19.42 -14.30
N ASP A 198 15.99 19.55 -12.97
CA ASP A 198 16.59 18.58 -12.06
C ASP A 198 15.57 17.54 -11.56
N ILE A 199 14.28 17.71 -11.85
CA ILE A 199 13.25 16.72 -11.60
C ILE A 199 13.18 15.75 -12.78
N LEU A 200 13.68 14.54 -12.59
CA LEU A 200 13.87 13.55 -13.65
C LEU A 200 12.63 12.67 -13.89
N SER A 201 11.89 12.40 -12.84
CA SER A 201 10.63 11.64 -12.93
C SER A 201 9.77 11.86 -11.69
N MET A 202 8.49 11.48 -11.79
CA MET A 202 7.54 11.52 -10.68
C MET A 202 6.64 10.28 -10.69
N GLU A 203 6.29 9.83 -9.52
CA GLU A 203 5.24 8.83 -9.28
C GLU A 203 4.30 9.39 -8.22
N LEU A 204 3.21 10.02 -8.67
CA LEU A 204 2.23 10.70 -7.81
C LEU A 204 0.88 10.02 -7.90
N TYR A 205 0.26 9.85 -6.75
CA TYR A 205 -1.05 9.25 -6.58
C TYR A 205 -2.03 10.24 -5.95
N LEU A 206 -3.27 10.25 -6.43
CA LEU A 206 -4.33 10.98 -5.78
C LEU A 206 -4.72 10.27 -4.49
N TYR A 207 -5.00 11.03 -3.45
CA TYR A 207 -5.60 10.49 -2.24
C TYR A 207 -6.72 11.38 -1.71
N ASN A 208 -7.72 10.73 -1.12
CA ASN A 208 -8.81 11.44 -0.44
C ASN A 208 -8.32 11.96 0.91
N ARG A 209 -8.53 13.25 1.16
CA ARG A 209 -8.14 13.92 2.40
C ARG A 209 -9.16 13.82 3.53
N VAL A 210 -10.35 13.30 3.24
CA VAL A 210 -11.34 13.07 4.30
C VAL A 210 -10.77 12.06 5.30
N GLU A 211 -10.68 12.47 6.54
CA GLU A 211 -10.22 11.63 7.63
C GLU A 211 -11.15 10.43 7.84
N GLY A 212 -10.57 9.31 8.27
CA GLY A 212 -11.36 8.17 8.69
C GLY A 212 -12.12 8.47 9.98
N SER A 213 -13.19 7.73 10.22
CA SER A 213 -14.05 7.93 11.40
C SER A 213 -14.48 6.61 12.03
N ILE A 214 -14.65 6.63 13.35
CA ILE A 214 -15.29 5.56 14.11
C ILE A 214 -16.75 5.96 14.31
N TRP A 215 -17.69 5.13 13.89
CA TRP A 215 -19.11 5.45 13.83
C TRP A 215 -20.02 4.27 14.22
N GLY A 216 -21.32 4.50 14.17
CA GLY A 216 -22.36 3.58 14.65
C GLY A 216 -22.89 3.99 16.01
N ALA A 217 -24.03 3.44 16.39
CA ALA A 217 -24.72 3.78 17.64
C ALA A 217 -23.87 3.49 18.89
N SER A 218 -23.02 2.46 18.81
CA SER A 218 -22.09 2.04 19.87
C SER A 218 -20.62 2.15 19.46
N LYS A 219 -20.30 2.89 18.39
CA LYS A 219 -18.95 3.02 17.82
C LYS A 219 -18.37 1.68 17.35
N GLU A 220 -19.23 0.86 16.77
CA GLU A 220 -18.92 -0.51 16.36
C GLU A 220 -18.28 -0.62 14.98
N PHE A 221 -18.23 0.47 14.21
CA PHE A 221 -17.68 0.50 12.85
C PHE A 221 -16.61 1.59 12.69
N LEU A 222 -15.72 1.39 11.75
CA LEU A 222 -14.85 2.43 11.24
C LEU A 222 -14.97 2.54 9.71
N SER A 223 -14.74 3.74 9.19
CA SER A 223 -14.67 4.01 7.75
C SER A 223 -13.45 4.86 7.44
N SER A 224 -12.73 4.50 6.40
CA SER A 224 -11.62 5.28 5.88
C SER A 224 -11.43 4.98 4.38
N GLY A 225 -10.77 5.86 3.66
CA GLY A 225 -10.17 5.49 2.38
C GLY A 225 -8.98 4.56 2.61
N ARG A 226 -8.56 3.82 1.61
CA ARG A 226 -7.35 2.98 1.62
C ARG A 226 -7.35 1.87 2.69
N LEU A 227 -8.53 1.39 3.11
CA LEU A 227 -8.60 0.21 4.00
C LEU A 227 -8.02 -1.01 3.31
N ASP A 228 -8.30 -1.17 2.04
CA ASP A 228 -7.64 -2.12 1.16
C ASP A 228 -6.33 -1.51 0.64
N ASP A 229 -5.14 -1.98 1.05
CA ASP A 229 -4.95 -3.05 2.06
C ASP A 229 -4.17 -2.54 3.30
N LEU A 230 -4.25 -1.22 3.58
CA LEU A 230 -3.55 -0.64 4.73
C LEU A 230 -4.03 -1.20 6.08
N GLN A 231 -5.25 -1.74 6.14
CA GLN A 231 -5.73 -2.44 7.32
C GLN A 231 -4.91 -3.71 7.57
N SER A 232 -4.70 -4.54 6.53
CA SER A 232 -3.92 -5.76 6.66
C SER A 232 -2.43 -5.46 6.83
N ALA A 233 -1.90 -4.43 6.14
CA ALA A 233 -0.53 -3.99 6.32
C ALA A 233 -0.25 -3.55 7.78
N PHE A 234 -1.15 -2.73 8.35
CA PHE A 234 -1.08 -2.34 9.77
C PHE A 234 -1.18 -3.54 10.71
N GLY A 235 -2.19 -4.42 10.48
CA GLY A 235 -2.43 -5.59 11.32
C GLY A 235 -1.25 -6.58 11.28
N SER A 236 -0.71 -6.83 10.09
CA SER A 236 0.46 -7.68 9.87
C SER A 236 1.69 -7.14 10.58
N LEU A 237 1.97 -5.85 10.41
CA LEU A 237 3.12 -5.19 11.06
C LEU A 237 2.98 -5.18 12.58
N LYS A 238 1.81 -4.81 13.11
CA LYS A 238 1.53 -4.79 14.55
C LYS A 238 1.65 -6.19 15.17
N GLY A 239 1.07 -7.20 14.53
CA GLY A 239 1.18 -8.60 14.98
C GLY A 239 2.61 -9.12 14.93
N PHE A 240 3.35 -8.81 13.86
CA PHE A 240 4.76 -9.16 13.72
C PHE A 240 5.65 -8.52 14.79
N LEU A 241 5.45 -7.24 15.10
CA LEU A 241 6.21 -6.54 16.14
C LEU A 241 5.96 -7.09 17.54
N ALA A 242 4.75 -7.59 17.81
CA ALA A 242 4.39 -8.21 19.07
C ALA A 242 4.88 -9.67 19.21
N ALA A 243 5.19 -10.33 18.08
CA ALA A 243 5.61 -11.73 18.06
C ALA A 243 7.07 -11.90 18.51
N LYS A 244 7.38 -13.12 18.97
CA LYS A 244 8.76 -13.54 19.27
C LYS A 244 9.13 -14.72 18.39
N ALA A 245 10.29 -14.67 17.77
CA ALA A 245 10.83 -15.79 17.01
C ALA A 245 11.32 -16.90 17.95
N THR A 246 10.76 -18.11 17.82
CA THR A 246 11.09 -19.27 18.67
C THR A 246 11.24 -20.52 17.80
N GLY A 247 12.46 -20.80 17.34
CA GLY A 247 12.76 -21.96 16.49
C GLY A 247 12.38 -21.80 15.01
N GLN A 248 11.78 -20.69 14.63
CA GLN A 248 11.53 -20.26 13.26
C GLN A 248 11.91 -18.80 13.08
N VAL A 249 12.20 -18.40 11.84
CA VAL A 249 12.34 -16.99 11.47
C VAL A 249 10.95 -16.41 11.25
N ASN A 250 10.58 -15.36 11.97
CA ASN A 250 9.36 -14.61 11.69
C ASN A 250 9.64 -13.60 10.58
N VAL A 251 8.72 -13.50 9.60
CA VAL A 251 8.84 -12.62 8.44
C VAL A 251 7.54 -11.86 8.26
N CYS A 252 7.63 -10.54 8.07
CA CYS A 252 6.52 -9.68 7.65
C CYS A 252 6.88 -9.05 6.32
N ALA A 253 6.09 -9.32 5.28
CA ALA A 253 6.28 -8.79 3.94
C ALA A 253 5.10 -7.88 3.56
N ILE A 254 5.41 -6.67 3.08
CA ILE A 254 4.40 -5.76 2.54
C ILE A 254 4.85 -5.43 1.12
N PHE A 255 4.12 -5.94 0.13
CA PHE A 255 4.45 -5.82 -1.30
C PHE A 255 3.72 -4.66 -1.95
N ASP A 256 4.26 -4.15 -3.05
CA ASP A 256 3.62 -3.17 -3.90
C ASP A 256 2.99 -3.82 -5.14
N ASN A 257 2.15 -3.08 -5.83
CA ASN A 257 1.53 -3.44 -7.12
C ASN A 257 0.59 -4.66 -7.09
N GLU A 258 0.02 -5.01 -5.95
CA GLU A 258 -1.03 -6.04 -5.88
C GLU A 258 -2.20 -5.65 -6.79
N GLU A 259 -2.66 -4.41 -6.72
CA GLU A 259 -3.79 -3.85 -7.44
C GLU A 259 -3.66 -3.86 -8.97
N VAL A 260 -2.46 -4.09 -9.46
CA VAL A 260 -2.14 -4.16 -10.90
C VAL A 260 -1.47 -5.48 -11.29
N GLY A 261 -1.56 -6.51 -10.43
CA GLY A 261 -1.22 -7.90 -10.75
C GLY A 261 0.14 -8.39 -10.28
N SER A 262 0.84 -7.68 -9.39
CA SER A 262 2.06 -8.12 -8.68
C SER A 262 3.30 -8.47 -9.53
N LEU A 263 3.30 -8.19 -10.83
CA LEU A 263 4.34 -8.66 -11.78
C LEU A 263 5.57 -7.74 -11.88
N THR A 264 5.68 -6.74 -11.02
CA THR A 264 6.85 -5.85 -10.99
C THR A 264 7.98 -6.40 -10.14
N LYS A 265 9.18 -5.77 -10.20
CA LYS A 265 10.33 -6.20 -9.39
C LYS A 265 10.11 -6.11 -7.87
N GLN A 266 9.14 -5.34 -7.41
CA GLN A 266 8.75 -5.15 -6.01
C GLN A 266 7.41 -5.81 -5.66
N GLY A 267 6.71 -6.40 -6.62
CA GLY A 267 5.45 -7.12 -6.39
C GLY A 267 5.65 -8.49 -5.75
N ALA A 268 4.56 -9.09 -5.33
CA ALA A 268 4.58 -10.41 -4.66
C ALA A 268 5.05 -11.55 -5.57
N ASP A 269 4.87 -11.43 -6.90
CA ASP A 269 5.33 -12.43 -7.90
C ASP A 269 6.79 -12.20 -8.34
N SER A 270 7.51 -11.28 -7.68
CA SER A 270 8.93 -11.07 -7.91
C SER A 270 9.80 -12.04 -7.12
N SER A 271 11.10 -11.96 -7.37
CA SER A 271 12.10 -12.70 -6.59
C SER A 271 12.33 -12.16 -5.17
N PHE A 272 11.70 -11.04 -4.77
CA PHE A 272 12.03 -10.30 -3.55
C PHE A 272 11.94 -11.17 -2.29
N LEU A 273 10.83 -11.89 -2.10
CA LEU A 273 10.69 -12.78 -0.95
C LEU A 273 11.70 -13.93 -1.01
N THR A 274 11.78 -14.61 -2.15
CA THR A 274 12.66 -15.78 -2.32
C THR A 274 14.13 -15.40 -2.09
N GLU A 275 14.60 -14.32 -2.69
CA GLU A 275 15.98 -13.82 -2.51
C GLU A 275 16.23 -13.40 -1.06
N THR A 276 15.30 -12.71 -0.40
CA THR A 276 15.41 -12.35 1.03
C THR A 276 15.57 -13.60 1.90
N LEU A 277 14.73 -14.63 1.71
CA LEU A 277 14.84 -15.89 2.47
C LEU A 277 16.15 -16.64 2.19
N GLN A 278 16.63 -16.61 0.94
CA GLN A 278 17.93 -17.20 0.59
C GLN A 278 19.10 -16.44 1.24
N HIS A 279 19.06 -15.11 1.27
CA HIS A 279 20.06 -14.28 1.96
C HIS A 279 20.08 -14.56 3.47
N ILE A 280 18.91 -14.68 4.11
CA ILE A 280 18.80 -15.07 5.53
C ILE A 280 19.46 -16.43 5.75
N ASN A 281 19.12 -17.42 4.91
CA ASN A 281 19.66 -18.77 5.01
C ASN A 281 21.19 -18.78 4.89
N ALA A 282 21.73 -18.13 3.85
CA ALA A 282 23.16 -18.05 3.60
C ALA A 282 23.90 -17.29 4.73
N ALA A 283 23.38 -16.16 5.18
CA ALA A 283 23.97 -15.38 6.26
C ALA A 283 23.96 -16.10 7.63
N CYS A 284 23.05 -17.07 7.81
CA CYS A 284 23.02 -17.97 8.97
C CYS A 284 23.86 -19.27 8.75
N GLY A 285 24.70 -19.32 7.72
CA GLY A 285 25.62 -20.44 7.46
C GLY A 285 24.95 -21.73 6.99
N LYS A 286 23.76 -21.64 6.41
CA LYS A 286 22.98 -22.80 5.90
C LYS A 286 23.15 -22.93 4.38
N ASP A 287 23.20 -24.16 3.90
CA ASP A 287 23.32 -24.46 2.48
C ASP A 287 21.95 -24.44 1.77
N THR A 288 21.96 -24.59 0.45
CA THR A 288 20.76 -24.62 -0.39
C THR A 288 19.81 -25.77 -0.03
N ILE A 289 20.34 -26.93 0.38
CA ILE A 289 19.50 -28.08 0.76
C ILE A 289 18.78 -27.78 2.09
N ALA A 290 19.45 -27.14 3.03
CA ALA A 290 18.82 -26.65 4.27
C ALA A 290 17.74 -25.62 3.97
N TYR A 291 17.99 -24.68 3.05
CA TYR A 291 16.99 -23.72 2.60
C TYR A 291 15.70 -24.39 2.10
N HIS A 292 15.80 -25.36 1.19
CA HIS A 292 14.62 -26.04 0.67
C HIS A 292 13.86 -26.84 1.75
N ARG A 293 14.57 -27.43 2.72
CA ARG A 293 13.92 -28.10 3.87
C ARG A 293 13.19 -27.12 4.76
N ASP A 294 13.82 -25.99 5.07
CA ASP A 294 13.24 -24.94 5.92
C ASP A 294 12.01 -24.33 5.25
N LEU A 295 12.09 -24.10 3.94
CA LEU A 295 10.97 -23.59 3.15
C LEU A 295 9.80 -24.58 3.14
N ALA A 296 10.06 -25.88 2.98
CA ALA A 296 9.03 -26.92 3.01
C ALA A 296 8.34 -27.06 4.38
N GLY A 297 9.06 -26.71 5.47
CA GLY A 297 8.53 -26.69 6.84
C GLY A 297 7.86 -25.35 7.22
N SER A 298 7.78 -24.41 6.29
CA SER A 298 7.30 -23.07 6.55
C SER A 298 5.79 -22.90 6.36
N PHE A 299 5.25 -21.83 6.91
CA PHE A 299 3.86 -21.44 6.78
C PHE A 299 3.73 -19.97 6.43
N MET A 300 2.81 -19.63 5.51
CA MET A 300 2.54 -18.26 5.10
C MET A 300 1.07 -17.93 5.21
N VAL A 301 0.80 -16.77 5.80
CA VAL A 301 -0.51 -16.11 5.80
C VAL A 301 -0.44 -14.93 4.85
N SER A 302 -1.34 -14.88 3.88
CA SER A 302 -1.56 -13.70 3.03
C SER A 302 -2.79 -12.97 3.55
N ALA A 303 -2.60 -11.74 4.02
CA ALA A 303 -3.63 -10.90 4.58
C ALA A 303 -4.08 -9.87 3.53
N ASP A 304 -5.40 -9.72 3.39
CA ASP A 304 -6.03 -8.84 2.43
C ASP A 304 -7.52 -8.66 2.82
N ASN A 305 -8.16 -7.57 2.45
CA ASN A 305 -9.53 -7.28 2.85
C ASN A 305 -10.59 -8.17 2.16
N ALA A 306 -11.65 -8.55 2.88
CA ALA A 306 -12.80 -9.27 2.33
C ALA A 306 -14.02 -8.39 2.18
N HIS A 307 -14.88 -8.78 1.23
CA HIS A 307 -16.21 -8.20 1.09
C HIS A 307 -17.17 -8.75 2.17
N ALA A 308 -17.67 -7.87 3.03
CA ALA A 308 -18.75 -8.23 3.94
C ALA A 308 -20.09 -8.29 3.19
N PHE A 309 -21.02 -9.06 3.74
CA PHE A 309 -22.39 -9.18 3.25
C PHE A 309 -23.06 -7.81 3.14
N HIS A 310 -23.58 -7.51 1.93
CA HIS A 310 -24.31 -6.27 1.69
C HIS A 310 -25.82 -6.50 1.88
N PRO A 311 -26.49 -5.80 2.81
CA PRO A 311 -27.87 -6.10 3.19
C PRO A 311 -28.89 -5.89 2.04
N ALA A 312 -28.60 -5.03 1.09
CA ALA A 312 -29.48 -4.78 -0.06
C ALA A 312 -29.21 -5.70 -1.27
N HIS A 313 -28.16 -6.54 -1.23
CA HIS A 313 -27.72 -7.36 -2.37
C HIS A 313 -27.39 -8.79 -1.95
N ALA A 314 -28.31 -9.44 -1.21
CA ALA A 314 -28.12 -10.80 -0.72
C ALA A 314 -27.87 -11.84 -1.82
N GLU A 315 -28.39 -11.59 -3.03
CA GLU A 315 -28.25 -12.45 -4.22
C GLU A 315 -26.83 -12.49 -4.81
N LYS A 316 -25.94 -11.57 -4.38
CA LYS A 316 -24.52 -11.52 -4.81
C LYS A 316 -23.61 -12.41 -3.98
N TYR A 317 -24.12 -13.00 -2.91
CA TYR A 317 -23.33 -13.77 -1.94
C TYR A 317 -23.74 -15.23 -1.90
N ASP A 318 -22.78 -16.08 -1.53
CA ASP A 318 -23.07 -17.49 -1.26
C ASP A 318 -24.18 -17.62 -0.20
N PRO A 319 -25.20 -18.49 -0.42
CA PRO A 319 -26.31 -18.60 0.50
C PRO A 319 -25.95 -19.23 1.86
N LYS A 320 -24.81 -19.97 1.94
CA LYS A 320 -24.39 -20.69 3.15
C LYS A 320 -23.16 -20.10 3.81
N SER A 321 -22.25 -19.49 3.04
CA SER A 321 -20.97 -18.96 3.53
C SER A 321 -20.96 -17.44 3.42
N ARG A 322 -21.56 -16.76 4.39
CA ARG A 322 -21.67 -15.30 4.43
C ARG A 322 -20.74 -14.72 5.48
N VAL A 323 -20.02 -13.69 5.07
CA VAL A 323 -19.13 -12.91 5.93
C VAL A 323 -19.84 -11.63 6.36
N TYR A 324 -19.81 -11.32 7.65
CA TYR A 324 -20.44 -10.13 8.21
C TYR A 324 -19.40 -9.24 8.88
N MET A 325 -19.60 -7.92 8.81
CA MET A 325 -18.81 -7.00 9.63
C MET A 325 -18.93 -7.37 11.10
N ASN A 326 -17.84 -7.24 11.86
CA ASN A 326 -17.74 -7.68 13.27
C ASN A 326 -17.96 -9.20 13.50
N GLY A 327 -17.96 -10.00 12.45
CA GLY A 327 -18.08 -11.45 12.52
C GLY A 327 -16.79 -12.22 12.82
N GLY A 328 -15.67 -11.51 12.92
CA GLY A 328 -14.33 -12.08 13.12
C GLY A 328 -13.51 -12.13 11.84
N VAL A 329 -12.33 -12.74 11.95
CA VAL A 329 -11.38 -12.88 10.81
C VAL A 329 -11.92 -13.89 9.80
N VAL A 330 -11.84 -13.53 8.52
CA VAL A 330 -12.28 -14.39 7.41
C VAL A 330 -11.09 -15.20 6.91
N ILE A 331 -11.26 -16.52 6.85
CA ILE A 331 -10.28 -17.43 6.25
C ILE A 331 -10.81 -17.85 4.88
N LYS A 332 -10.07 -17.47 3.81
CA LYS A 332 -10.36 -17.87 2.43
C LYS A 332 -9.34 -18.93 1.99
N PRO A 333 -9.75 -20.16 1.68
CA PRO A 333 -8.86 -21.08 0.97
C PRO A 333 -8.65 -20.53 -0.45
N VAL A 334 -7.38 -20.36 -0.85
CA VAL A 334 -7.03 -19.83 -2.18
C VAL A 334 -6.79 -20.99 -3.12
N SER A 335 -7.61 -21.06 -4.18
CA SER A 335 -7.51 -22.14 -5.20
C SER A 335 -6.58 -21.81 -6.37
N TYR A 336 -6.00 -20.61 -6.44
CA TYR A 336 -5.25 -20.12 -7.61
C TYR A 336 -3.80 -19.74 -7.33
N THR A 337 -3.25 -20.02 -6.14
CA THR A 337 -1.86 -19.70 -5.86
C THR A 337 -0.95 -20.80 -6.38
N HIS A 338 -0.07 -20.46 -7.29
CA HIS A 338 1.09 -21.26 -7.68
C HIS A 338 2.25 -21.18 -6.66
N LEU A 339 1.96 -20.74 -5.44
CA LEU A 339 2.95 -20.67 -4.37
C LEU A 339 3.28 -22.06 -3.87
N THR A 340 4.55 -22.34 -3.72
CA THR A 340 5.11 -23.60 -3.21
C THR A 340 4.90 -23.78 -1.70
N LEU A 341 4.29 -22.80 -1.02
CA LEU A 341 3.98 -22.81 0.41
C LEU A 341 2.48 -23.00 0.64
N PRO A 342 2.08 -23.74 1.71
CA PRO A 342 0.69 -23.73 2.17
C PRO A 342 0.30 -22.27 2.54
N THR A 343 -0.59 -21.68 1.78
CA THR A 343 -1.04 -20.31 2.00
C THR A 343 -2.48 -20.31 2.49
N ILE A 344 -2.74 -19.63 3.60
CA ILE A 344 -4.07 -19.28 4.07
C ILE A 344 -4.19 -17.75 3.94
N ARG A 345 -5.17 -17.30 3.15
CA ARG A 345 -5.50 -15.87 3.06
C ARG A 345 -6.44 -15.52 4.21
N LEU A 346 -6.00 -14.61 5.08
CA LEU A 346 -6.85 -13.95 6.07
C LEU A 346 -7.33 -12.62 5.47
N VAL A 347 -8.62 -12.40 5.49
CA VAL A 347 -9.24 -11.26 4.83
C VAL A 347 -10.21 -10.58 5.77
#